data_a3dc5efdf9b680cbac44a8d12c742949
#
_entry.id   a3dc5efdf9b680cbac44a8d12c742949
#
_cell.length_a   1.000
_cell.length_b   1.000
_cell.length_c   1.000
_cell.angle_alpha   90.00
_cell.angle_beta   90.00
_cell.angle_gamma   90.00
#
_symmetry.space_group_name_H-M   'P 1'
#
loop_
_entity.id
_entity.type
_entity.pdbx_description
1 polymer ?
#
loop_
_entity_poly.entity_id
_entity_poly.type
_entity_poly.pdbx_seq_one_letter_code
_entity_poly.pdbx_strand_id
1 'polypeptide(L)'
;MIQRTRRVFTSHRIIYILIIISNIIASGSTAESSPEHDRCAPAAEERPFLAAAEKAARWIISSGQKTAEGLTWPVAPLVSPPEVNTTLYSGMPGVVLFLAELSRATGNKEYLNLVRSGADYLAAQVAGEKAFGLYEGLSGLGFALNEAFKVTRDLKHREALSRVLVKLSESAKKQGPGVAWNSTTDIISGSAGTGLFLLYAARETKNTAFIGLPVQAGSRLVELGKPEAGGLKWAMDPEFPRLMPNFSHGTAGVAYFLATLYQETKRNEFLDAALAGARYLLAIAKTEGDACLVFHDEPDGKDLYYLGWCHGPVGTARLFYRLWEITGDKTWLDWVRTSAHGIMTSGIPEKETPGFWNNAGICCGLAGVGEFFLDLYGVTKEKSYLDFCDRITDRLLKKATEKDGQLYWIQAEHRTRPDFLVAQTGYMQGASGIGMFLLKLDAVKRGEALSIFFPDTPFGRLP
;
A
#
# COMPACT_ATOMS: atom_id res chain seq x y z
N MET A 1 24.21 52.64 34.05
CA MET A 1 24.69 53.84 33.30
C MET A 1 24.48 53.61 31.83
N ILE A 2 23.68 54.45 31.22
CA ILE A 2 23.54 54.81 29.78
C ILE A 2 22.93 53.70 28.89
N GLN A 3 21.68 53.72 28.61
CA GLN A 3 20.74 54.50 27.76
C GLN A 3 20.83 54.19 26.26
N ARG A 4 19.64 53.64 25.75
CA ARG A 4 18.87 54.05 24.56
C ARG A 4 19.52 53.87 23.16
N THR A 5 18.84 53.34 22.16
CA THR A 5 17.64 53.91 21.51
C THR A 5 16.96 52.92 20.55
N ARG A 6 15.64 53.02 20.45
CA ARG A 6 14.73 52.43 19.46
C ARG A 6 14.92 53.07 18.07
N ARG A 7 14.70 52.33 17.00
CA ARG A 7 14.05 52.86 15.79
C ARG A 7 13.12 51.86 15.16
N VAL A 8 11.86 52.24 15.08
CA VAL A 8 10.74 51.67 14.32
C VAL A 8 10.85 52.25 12.90
N PHE A 9 10.64 51.41 11.89
CA PHE A 9 10.22 51.86 10.57
C PHE A 9 9.12 50.97 10.01
N THR A 10 7.92 51.52 10.01
CA THR A 10 6.76 51.10 9.24
C THR A 10 6.90 51.62 7.81
N SER A 11 6.60 50.77 6.80
CA SER A 11 6.18 51.30 5.51
C SER A 11 5.12 50.39 4.88
N HIS A 12 3.92 50.94 4.82
CA HIS A 12 2.78 50.46 4.04
C HIS A 12 3.06 50.71 2.55
N ARG A 13 2.80 49.73 1.71
CA ARG A 13 2.57 49.92 0.29
C ARG A 13 1.15 49.49 -0.07
N ILE A 14 0.34 50.48 -0.35
CA ILE A 14 -0.99 50.39 -0.95
C ILE A 14 -0.79 50.27 -2.45
N ILE A 15 -1.35 49.23 -3.08
CA ILE A 15 -1.42 49.12 -4.54
C ILE A 15 -2.85 49.52 -4.95
N TYR A 16 -2.97 50.57 -5.72
CA TYR A 16 -4.21 51.04 -6.38
C TYR A 16 -4.44 50.19 -7.65
N ILE A 17 -5.63 49.60 -7.75
CA ILE A 17 -6.13 49.03 -9.01
C ILE A 17 -6.99 50.09 -9.69
N LEU A 18 -6.55 50.55 -10.88
CA LEU A 18 -7.31 51.45 -11.75
C LEU A 18 -8.28 50.63 -12.60
N ILE A 19 -9.57 50.90 -12.45
CA ILE A 19 -10.63 50.42 -13.35
C ILE A 19 -10.77 51.48 -14.45
N ILE A 20 -10.52 51.06 -15.70
CA ILE A 20 -10.81 51.87 -16.89
C ILE A 20 -12.14 51.35 -17.46
N ILE A 21 -13.18 52.18 -17.40
CA ILE A 21 -14.45 51.99 -18.09
C ILE A 21 -14.34 52.76 -19.42
N SER A 22 -14.44 52.06 -20.56
CA SER A 22 -14.59 52.71 -21.87
C SER A 22 -15.96 52.35 -22.43
N ASN A 23 -16.80 53.38 -22.57
CA ASN A 23 -18.03 53.35 -23.35
C ASN A 23 -17.69 53.35 -24.84
N ILE A 24 -18.28 52.44 -25.61
CA ILE A 24 -18.37 52.53 -27.07
C ILE A 24 -19.82 52.40 -27.50
N ILE A 25 -20.23 53.36 -28.28
CA ILE A 25 -21.54 53.65 -28.81
C ILE A 25 -21.93 52.62 -29.91
N ALA A 26 -23.17 52.23 -29.92
CA ALA A 26 -23.77 51.36 -30.89
C ALA A 26 -23.81 52.00 -32.29
N SER A 27 -23.41 51.25 -33.33
CA SER A 27 -23.84 51.42 -34.71
C SER A 27 -24.31 50.11 -35.23
N GLY A 28 -25.56 50.03 -35.65
CA GLY A 28 -26.22 48.86 -36.16
C GLY A 28 -25.65 48.42 -37.51
N SER A 29 -25.44 47.13 -37.64
CA SER A 29 -25.23 46.46 -38.89
C SER A 29 -25.94 45.09 -38.81
N THR A 30 -26.88 44.86 -39.73
CA THR A 30 -27.56 43.61 -39.95
C THR A 30 -26.55 42.57 -40.39
N ALA A 31 -26.29 41.58 -39.54
CA ALA A 31 -25.47 40.40 -39.90
C ALA A 31 -26.36 39.17 -40.06
N GLU A 32 -26.20 38.57 -41.22
CA GLU A 32 -26.78 37.27 -41.61
C GLU A 32 -26.43 36.17 -40.60
N SER A 33 -27.40 35.35 -40.27
CA SER A 33 -27.26 34.18 -39.42
C SER A 33 -26.35 33.13 -40.08
N SER A 34 -25.10 33.02 -39.61
CA SER A 34 -24.25 31.84 -39.83
C SER A 34 -24.80 30.64 -39.04
N PRO A 35 -24.76 29.42 -39.59
CA PRO A 35 -25.20 28.27 -38.84
C PRO A 35 -24.32 28.06 -37.60
N GLU A 36 -24.94 27.90 -36.42
CA GLU A 36 -24.31 27.47 -35.20
C GLU A 36 -23.52 26.19 -35.46
N HIS A 37 -22.21 26.29 -35.44
CA HIS A 37 -21.35 25.11 -35.27
C HIS A 37 -21.69 24.49 -33.94
N ASP A 38 -22.42 23.40 -33.96
CA ASP A 38 -22.57 22.43 -32.91
C ASP A 38 -21.15 22.12 -32.39
N ARG A 39 -20.74 22.77 -31.29
CA ARG A 39 -19.55 22.36 -30.56
C ARG A 39 -19.90 21.04 -29.91
N CYS A 40 -19.57 19.96 -30.63
CA CYS A 40 -19.55 18.63 -30.07
C CYS A 40 -18.83 18.73 -28.72
N ALA A 41 -19.55 18.45 -27.62
CA ALA A 41 -18.93 18.34 -26.33
C ALA A 41 -17.78 17.33 -26.47
N PRO A 42 -16.58 17.57 -25.88
CA PRO A 42 -15.50 16.61 -25.97
C PRO A 42 -16.03 15.25 -25.50
N ALA A 43 -15.83 14.22 -26.33
CA ALA A 43 -16.22 12.86 -25.99
C ALA A 43 -15.69 12.57 -24.58
N ALA A 44 -16.54 12.06 -23.69
CA ALA A 44 -16.12 11.68 -22.35
C ALA A 44 -14.92 10.76 -22.49
N GLU A 45 -13.80 11.12 -21.88
CA GLU A 45 -12.56 10.35 -21.93
C GLU A 45 -12.86 8.93 -21.44
N GLU A 46 -12.58 7.92 -22.27
CA GLU A 46 -12.81 6.53 -21.90
C GLU A 46 -11.87 6.15 -20.75
N ARG A 47 -12.42 5.70 -19.63
CA ARG A 47 -11.71 5.28 -18.41
C ARG A 47 -11.84 3.76 -18.22
N PRO A 48 -11.18 2.94 -19.07
CA PRO A 48 -11.39 1.49 -19.07
C PRO A 48 -10.97 0.83 -17.76
N PHE A 49 -9.94 1.36 -17.08
CA PHE A 49 -9.46 0.81 -15.82
C PHE A 49 -10.38 1.17 -14.65
N LEU A 50 -10.94 2.38 -14.64
CA LEU A 50 -12.01 2.72 -13.70
C LEU A 50 -13.23 1.84 -13.90
N ALA A 51 -13.67 1.65 -15.15
CA ALA A 51 -14.82 0.80 -15.48
C ALA A 51 -14.59 -0.65 -15.02
N ALA A 52 -13.38 -1.19 -15.19
CA ALA A 52 -13.02 -2.52 -14.69
C ALA A 52 -13.01 -2.58 -13.15
N ALA A 53 -12.50 -1.55 -12.46
CA ALA A 53 -12.57 -1.45 -11.00
C ALA A 53 -14.01 -1.37 -10.49
N GLU A 54 -14.90 -0.64 -11.18
CA GLU A 54 -16.34 -0.62 -10.84
C GLU A 54 -17.01 -1.98 -11.04
N LYS A 55 -16.64 -2.73 -12.09
CA LYS A 55 -17.12 -4.11 -12.28
C LYS A 55 -16.67 -5.02 -11.14
N ALA A 56 -15.41 -4.89 -10.67
CA ALA A 56 -14.91 -5.61 -9.51
C ALA A 56 -15.65 -5.22 -8.22
N ALA A 57 -15.93 -3.93 -8.03
CA ALA A 57 -16.73 -3.47 -6.90
C ALA A 57 -18.14 -4.05 -6.93
N ARG A 58 -18.81 -4.10 -8.08
CA ARG A 58 -20.15 -4.71 -8.20
C ARG A 58 -20.15 -6.18 -7.76
N TRP A 59 -19.11 -6.95 -8.13
CA TRP A 59 -18.99 -8.33 -7.65
C TRP A 59 -18.87 -8.42 -6.14
N ILE A 60 -17.98 -7.61 -5.53
CA ILE A 60 -17.84 -7.56 -4.07
C ILE A 60 -19.17 -7.17 -3.42
N ILE A 61 -19.80 -6.09 -3.88
CA ILE A 61 -21.03 -5.55 -3.31
C ILE A 61 -22.17 -6.56 -3.37
N SER A 62 -22.26 -7.36 -4.46
CA SER A 62 -23.31 -8.38 -4.61
C SER A 62 -23.23 -9.50 -3.56
N SER A 63 -22.08 -9.70 -2.92
CA SER A 63 -21.88 -10.67 -1.84
C SER A 63 -22.11 -10.10 -0.43
N GLY A 64 -22.45 -8.80 -0.34
CA GLY A 64 -22.61 -8.09 0.94
C GLY A 64 -23.72 -8.65 1.81
N GLN A 65 -23.44 -8.77 3.12
CA GLN A 65 -24.35 -9.30 4.13
C GLN A 65 -24.59 -8.24 5.22
N LYS A 66 -25.87 -7.95 5.51
CA LYS A 66 -26.24 -7.02 6.60
C LYS A 66 -26.15 -7.70 7.96
N THR A 67 -25.55 -7.01 8.91
CA THR A 67 -25.51 -7.40 10.33
C THR A 67 -26.10 -6.27 11.20
N ALA A 68 -26.19 -6.49 12.50
CA ALA A 68 -26.62 -5.45 13.44
C ALA A 68 -25.58 -4.30 13.54
N GLU A 69 -24.29 -4.61 13.32
CA GLU A 69 -23.18 -3.67 13.45
C GLU A 69 -22.89 -2.92 12.13
N GLY A 70 -23.36 -3.44 10.99
CA GLY A 70 -23.09 -2.84 9.69
C GLY A 70 -23.14 -3.84 8.54
N LEU A 71 -22.37 -3.60 7.50
CA LEU A 71 -22.29 -4.44 6.31
C LEU A 71 -20.99 -5.24 6.30
N THR A 72 -21.05 -6.52 5.92
CA THR A 72 -19.90 -7.40 5.79
C THR A 72 -19.79 -7.99 4.38
N TRP A 73 -18.60 -8.41 4.01
CA TRP A 73 -18.33 -9.14 2.77
C TRP A 73 -17.50 -10.38 3.09
N PRO A 74 -17.93 -11.58 2.65
CA PRO A 74 -17.15 -12.80 2.82
C PRO A 74 -15.82 -12.73 2.08
N VAL A 75 -14.79 -13.40 2.63
CA VAL A 75 -13.48 -13.53 1.99
C VAL A 75 -13.58 -14.21 0.61
N ALA A 76 -14.33 -15.30 0.54
CA ALA A 76 -14.52 -16.11 -0.66
C ALA A 76 -16.02 -16.38 -0.88
N PRO A 77 -16.78 -15.47 -1.52
CA PRO A 77 -18.23 -15.58 -1.63
C PRO A 77 -18.76 -16.84 -2.31
N LEU A 78 -17.93 -17.48 -3.14
CA LEU A 78 -18.30 -18.69 -3.88
C LEU A 78 -17.99 -19.98 -3.10
N VAL A 79 -17.40 -19.89 -1.90
CA VAL A 79 -17.08 -21.01 -1.02
C VAL A 79 -18.13 -21.09 0.11
N SER A 80 -18.55 -22.32 0.46
CA SER A 80 -19.54 -22.55 1.53
C SER A 80 -18.92 -23.38 2.66
N PRO A 81 -19.14 -22.98 3.92
CA PRO A 81 -19.80 -21.76 4.37
C PRO A 81 -18.96 -20.50 4.10
N PRO A 82 -19.58 -19.35 3.86
CA PRO A 82 -18.83 -18.10 3.64
C PRO A 82 -18.20 -17.63 4.95
N GLU A 83 -16.90 -17.29 4.90
CA GLU A 83 -16.14 -16.75 6.03
C GLU A 83 -16.03 -15.23 5.93
N VAL A 84 -16.21 -14.51 7.04
CA VAL A 84 -15.93 -13.08 7.19
C VAL A 84 -14.81 -12.92 8.21
N ASN A 85 -13.79 -12.14 7.90
CA ASN A 85 -12.73 -11.80 8.85
C ASN A 85 -12.34 -10.31 8.78
N THR A 86 -11.57 -9.86 9.77
CA THR A 86 -11.15 -8.47 9.98
C THR A 86 -9.71 -8.20 9.58
N THR A 87 -9.06 -9.13 8.87
CA THR A 87 -7.66 -8.96 8.45
C THR A 87 -7.57 -8.04 7.23
N LEU A 88 -6.55 -7.21 7.18
CA LEU A 88 -6.24 -6.41 5.99
C LEU A 88 -5.81 -7.32 4.82
N TYR A 89 -5.24 -8.48 5.12
CA TYR A 89 -4.77 -9.43 4.12
C TYR A 89 -5.91 -9.92 3.23
N SER A 90 -6.94 -10.52 3.82
CA SER A 90 -8.01 -11.21 3.07
C SER A 90 -9.42 -10.70 3.35
N GLY A 91 -9.61 -9.85 4.36
CA GLY A 91 -10.91 -9.51 4.90
C GLY A 91 -11.41 -8.10 4.62
N MET A 92 -12.32 -7.72 5.47
CA MET A 92 -13.12 -6.49 5.43
C MET A 92 -12.32 -5.19 5.28
N PRO A 93 -11.17 -4.99 5.96
CA PRO A 93 -10.40 -3.75 5.83
C PRO A 93 -10.00 -3.45 4.39
N GLY A 94 -9.58 -4.46 3.61
CA GLY A 94 -9.24 -4.30 2.20
C GLY A 94 -10.40 -3.84 1.34
N VAL A 95 -11.59 -4.38 1.59
CA VAL A 95 -12.83 -3.98 0.90
C VAL A 95 -13.19 -2.52 1.20
N VAL A 96 -13.13 -2.12 2.48
CA VAL A 96 -13.41 -0.74 2.92
C VAL A 96 -12.45 0.26 2.27
N LEU A 97 -11.14 -0.06 2.20
CA LEU A 97 -10.14 0.79 1.55
C LEU A 97 -10.40 0.94 0.05
N PHE A 98 -10.69 -0.15 -0.64
CA PHE A 98 -10.99 -0.12 -2.07
C PHE A 98 -12.23 0.74 -2.38
N LEU A 99 -13.33 0.51 -1.64
CA LEU A 99 -14.56 1.30 -1.82
C LEU A 99 -14.35 2.78 -1.45
N ALA A 100 -13.48 3.09 -0.48
CA ALA A 100 -13.13 4.46 -0.12
C ALA A 100 -12.40 5.17 -1.28
N GLU A 101 -11.43 4.53 -1.92
CA GLU A 101 -10.73 5.09 -3.06
C GLU A 101 -11.65 5.21 -4.29
N LEU A 102 -12.48 4.19 -4.53
CA LEU A 102 -13.46 4.21 -5.61
C LEU A 102 -14.51 5.33 -5.42
N SER A 103 -14.95 5.57 -4.19
CA SER A 103 -15.84 6.70 -3.87
C SER A 103 -15.21 8.05 -4.24
N ARG A 104 -13.90 8.21 -4.01
CA ARG A 104 -13.17 9.44 -4.40
C ARG A 104 -13.01 9.55 -5.91
N ALA A 105 -12.65 8.45 -6.57
CA ALA A 105 -12.43 8.41 -8.02
C ALA A 105 -13.69 8.70 -8.84
N THR A 106 -14.87 8.35 -8.29
CA THR A 106 -16.15 8.46 -8.98
C THR A 106 -17.06 9.59 -8.45
N GLY A 107 -16.85 10.04 -7.22
CA GLY A 107 -17.77 10.92 -6.51
C GLY A 107 -19.11 10.25 -6.12
N ASN A 108 -19.24 8.93 -6.33
CA ASN A 108 -20.50 8.21 -6.09
C ASN A 108 -20.75 8.03 -4.58
N LYS A 109 -21.87 8.58 -4.12
CA LYS A 109 -22.29 8.54 -2.71
C LYS A 109 -22.71 7.14 -2.23
N GLU A 110 -23.09 6.25 -3.13
CA GLU A 110 -23.40 4.86 -2.78
C GLU A 110 -22.16 4.13 -2.25
N TYR A 111 -21.02 4.28 -2.90
CA TYR A 111 -19.75 3.72 -2.39
C TYR A 111 -19.39 4.31 -1.02
N LEU A 112 -19.60 5.62 -0.82
CA LEU A 112 -19.38 6.26 0.47
C LEU A 112 -20.26 5.67 1.59
N ASN A 113 -21.53 5.37 1.29
CA ASN A 113 -22.42 4.73 2.24
C ASN A 113 -22.00 3.30 2.58
N LEU A 114 -21.49 2.54 1.61
CA LEU A 114 -20.92 1.21 1.82
C LEU A 114 -19.66 1.28 2.70
N VAL A 115 -18.76 2.24 2.44
CA VAL A 115 -17.60 2.50 3.32
C VAL A 115 -18.04 2.76 4.75
N ARG A 116 -19.03 3.63 4.97
CA ARG A 116 -19.53 3.92 6.31
C ARG A 116 -20.04 2.67 7.00
N SER A 117 -20.88 1.89 6.32
CA SER A 117 -21.49 0.69 6.91
C SER A 117 -20.46 -0.43 7.16
N GLY A 118 -19.49 -0.61 6.28
CA GLY A 118 -18.38 -1.56 6.49
C GLY A 118 -17.43 -1.12 7.63
N ALA A 119 -17.15 0.17 7.73
CA ALA A 119 -16.32 0.71 8.82
C ALA A 119 -17.04 0.69 10.18
N ASP A 120 -18.38 0.84 10.22
CA ASP A 120 -19.18 0.63 11.43
C ASP A 120 -19.03 -0.80 11.95
N TYR A 121 -19.10 -1.80 11.07
CA TYR A 121 -18.82 -3.19 11.44
C TYR A 121 -17.38 -3.36 11.98
N LEU A 122 -16.38 -2.84 11.27
CA LEU A 122 -14.98 -2.91 11.74
C LEU A 122 -14.79 -2.25 13.11
N ALA A 123 -15.44 -1.10 13.35
CA ALA A 123 -15.38 -0.40 14.62
C ALA A 123 -15.94 -1.23 15.80
N ALA A 124 -16.95 -2.06 15.55
CA ALA A 124 -17.49 -2.99 16.53
C ALA A 124 -16.54 -4.16 16.85
N GLN A 125 -15.70 -4.57 15.90
CA GLN A 125 -14.77 -5.70 16.07
C GLN A 125 -13.51 -5.35 16.87
N VAL A 126 -13.18 -4.07 17.08
CA VAL A 126 -11.94 -3.63 17.77
C VAL A 126 -11.74 -4.30 19.13
N ALA A 127 -12.81 -4.42 19.92
CA ALA A 127 -12.73 -4.99 21.27
C ALA A 127 -12.36 -6.49 21.24
N GLY A 128 -12.93 -7.23 20.28
CA GLY A 128 -12.73 -8.67 20.14
C GLY A 128 -11.42 -9.09 19.45
N GLU A 129 -10.79 -8.20 18.69
CA GLU A 129 -9.57 -8.53 17.95
C GLU A 129 -8.39 -8.82 18.88
N LYS A 130 -7.70 -9.93 18.66
CA LYS A 130 -6.59 -10.41 19.51
C LYS A 130 -5.22 -10.33 18.84
N ALA A 131 -5.18 -10.27 17.51
CA ALA A 131 -3.96 -10.11 16.74
C ALA A 131 -3.58 -8.63 16.62
N PHE A 132 -2.32 -8.32 16.37
CA PHE A 132 -1.78 -6.95 16.42
C PHE A 132 -1.21 -6.46 15.11
N GLY A 133 -0.82 -7.37 14.21
CA GLY A 133 -0.09 -7.09 12.97
C GLY A 133 -0.78 -6.14 11.99
N LEU A 134 -0.02 -5.68 11.01
CA LEU A 134 -0.53 -4.77 9.98
C LEU A 134 -1.49 -5.47 9.03
N TYR A 135 -1.15 -6.67 8.58
CA TYR A 135 -2.01 -7.41 7.66
C TYR A 135 -2.95 -8.38 8.36
N GLU A 136 -2.59 -8.82 9.55
CA GLU A 136 -3.38 -9.76 10.35
C GLU A 136 -3.58 -9.22 11.77
N GLY A 137 -4.46 -8.23 11.95
CA GLY A 137 -4.85 -7.75 13.27
C GLY A 137 -5.19 -6.27 13.38
N LEU A 138 -5.11 -5.76 14.61
CA LEU A 138 -5.53 -4.42 15.04
C LEU A 138 -4.93 -3.29 14.21
N SER A 139 -3.66 -3.42 13.79
CA SER A 139 -2.98 -2.37 13.04
C SER A 139 -3.63 -2.16 11.67
N GLY A 140 -3.96 -3.23 10.96
CA GLY A 140 -4.67 -3.13 9.67
C GLY A 140 -6.09 -2.63 9.80
N LEU A 141 -6.78 -3.07 10.86
CA LEU A 141 -8.12 -2.61 11.19
C LEU A 141 -8.11 -1.10 11.51
N GLY A 142 -7.14 -0.63 12.31
CA GLY A 142 -6.95 0.78 12.62
C GLY A 142 -6.60 1.63 11.39
N PHE A 143 -5.79 1.09 10.47
CA PHE A 143 -5.49 1.74 9.20
C PHE A 143 -6.76 1.96 8.37
N ALA A 144 -7.56 0.92 8.17
CA ALA A 144 -8.81 1.03 7.42
C ALA A 144 -9.83 1.98 8.08
N LEU A 145 -9.93 1.98 9.40
CA LEU A 145 -10.80 2.91 10.15
C LEU A 145 -10.38 4.36 9.96
N ASN A 146 -9.07 4.66 9.97
CA ASN A 146 -8.59 6.02 9.73
C ASN A 146 -8.88 6.47 8.29
N GLU A 147 -8.63 5.63 7.30
CA GLU A 147 -8.92 5.96 5.90
C GLU A 147 -10.42 6.12 5.66
N ALA A 148 -11.27 5.29 6.30
CA ALA A 148 -12.72 5.46 6.29
C ALA A 148 -13.14 6.80 6.93
N PHE A 149 -12.55 7.18 8.07
CA PHE A 149 -12.80 8.48 8.69
C PHE A 149 -12.45 9.64 7.74
N LYS A 150 -11.35 9.56 7.02
CA LYS A 150 -10.90 10.61 6.10
C LYS A 150 -11.92 10.89 4.97
N VAL A 151 -12.68 9.88 4.54
CA VAL A 151 -13.72 10.05 3.50
C VAL A 151 -15.11 10.30 4.08
N THR A 152 -15.49 9.56 5.12
CA THR A 152 -16.86 9.63 5.68
C THR A 152 -17.07 10.79 6.63
N ARG A 153 -16.00 11.29 7.27
CA ARG A 153 -16.01 12.27 8.35
C ARG A 153 -16.85 11.83 9.57
N ASP A 154 -17.13 10.54 9.68
CA ASP A 154 -17.88 9.98 10.82
C ASP A 154 -16.94 9.79 12.03
N LEU A 155 -17.24 10.51 13.11
CA LEU A 155 -16.42 10.51 14.34
C LEU A 155 -16.32 9.13 14.99
N LYS A 156 -17.30 8.24 14.80
CA LYS A 156 -17.24 6.87 15.32
C LYS A 156 -15.98 6.11 14.82
N HIS A 157 -15.59 6.31 13.56
CA HIS A 157 -14.41 5.66 12.99
C HIS A 157 -13.11 6.20 13.62
N ARG A 158 -13.06 7.52 13.88
CA ARG A 158 -11.94 8.14 14.61
C ARG A 158 -11.84 7.68 16.07
N GLU A 159 -12.97 7.56 16.74
CA GLU A 159 -13.04 7.01 18.10
C GLU A 159 -12.63 5.53 18.12
N ALA A 160 -13.02 4.75 17.11
CA ALA A 160 -12.58 3.38 16.95
C ALA A 160 -11.07 3.28 16.73
N LEU A 161 -10.46 4.16 15.91
CA LEU A 161 -9.00 4.27 15.79
C LEU A 161 -8.35 4.55 17.15
N SER A 162 -8.93 5.47 17.94
CA SER A 162 -8.40 5.77 19.29
C SER A 162 -8.42 4.53 20.19
N ARG A 163 -9.49 3.71 20.14
CA ARG A 163 -9.54 2.43 20.87
C ARG A 163 -8.48 1.43 20.38
N VAL A 164 -8.22 1.36 19.07
CA VAL A 164 -7.12 0.55 18.52
C VAL A 164 -5.78 0.97 19.11
N LEU A 165 -5.47 2.27 19.11
CA LEU A 165 -4.20 2.80 19.61
C LEU A 165 -4.02 2.54 21.12
N VAL A 166 -5.08 2.72 21.92
CA VAL A 166 -5.08 2.39 23.35
C VAL A 166 -4.79 0.90 23.53
N LYS A 167 -5.53 0.03 22.83
CA LYS A 167 -5.36 -1.43 22.96
C LYS A 167 -3.96 -1.90 22.54
N LEU A 168 -3.39 -1.34 21.47
CA LEU A 168 -1.99 -1.61 21.10
C LEU A 168 -1.02 -1.16 22.19
N SER A 169 -1.25 0.00 22.78
CA SER A 169 -0.40 0.51 23.88
C SER A 169 -0.43 -0.39 25.11
N GLU A 170 -1.63 -0.81 25.53
CA GLU A 170 -1.83 -1.66 26.70
C GLU A 170 -1.35 -3.10 26.50
N SER A 171 -1.35 -3.58 25.26
CA SER A 171 -0.94 -4.95 24.90
C SER A 171 0.56 -5.09 24.66
N ALA A 172 1.30 -3.99 24.55
CA ALA A 172 2.75 -4.02 24.36
C ALA A 172 3.47 -4.60 25.58
N LYS A 173 4.20 -5.69 25.41
CA LYS A 173 4.91 -6.39 26.47
C LYS A 173 6.38 -6.03 26.45
N LYS A 174 6.96 -5.69 27.62
CA LYS A 174 8.40 -5.47 27.78
C LYS A 174 9.16 -6.76 27.43
N GLN A 175 10.10 -6.65 26.50
CA GLN A 175 10.99 -7.74 26.08
C GLN A 175 12.39 -7.18 25.80
N GLY A 176 13.40 -7.61 26.58
CA GLY A 176 14.75 -7.10 26.46
C GLY A 176 14.81 -5.56 26.54
N PRO A 177 15.50 -4.89 25.61
CA PRO A 177 15.62 -3.42 25.60
C PRO A 177 14.34 -2.71 25.12
N GLY A 178 13.34 -3.44 24.65
CA GLY A 178 12.16 -2.84 24.02
C GLY A 178 10.84 -3.50 24.38
N VAL A 179 9.93 -3.52 23.41
CA VAL A 179 8.60 -4.16 23.52
C VAL A 179 8.29 -5.01 22.29
N ALA A 180 7.39 -5.97 22.47
CA ALA A 180 6.74 -6.71 21.39
C ALA A 180 5.29 -7.04 21.77
N TRP A 181 4.46 -7.34 20.77
CA TRP A 181 3.06 -7.77 20.97
C TRP A 181 2.92 -9.29 20.93
N ASN A 182 3.82 -9.94 20.19
CA ASN A 182 3.94 -11.40 20.06
C ASN A 182 5.40 -11.76 19.75
N SER A 183 5.72 -13.01 19.45
CA SER A 183 7.07 -13.45 19.07
C SER A 183 7.46 -13.07 17.64
N THR A 184 6.46 -12.76 16.78
CA THR A 184 6.67 -12.50 15.35
C THR A 184 7.32 -11.12 15.11
N THR A 185 8.31 -11.09 14.23
CA THR A 185 9.10 -9.88 13.93
C THR A 185 8.59 -9.09 12.74
N ASP A 186 7.85 -9.71 11.83
CA ASP A 186 7.59 -9.40 10.44
C ASP A 186 6.62 -8.23 10.16
N ILE A 187 6.35 -8.00 8.85
CA ILE A 187 5.39 -6.99 8.37
C ILE A 187 3.94 -7.48 8.51
N ILE A 188 3.68 -8.79 8.36
CA ILE A 188 2.31 -9.33 8.31
C ILE A 188 1.66 -9.29 9.70
N SER A 189 2.23 -10.04 10.62
CA SER A 189 1.65 -10.32 11.94
C SER A 189 2.46 -9.74 13.09
N GLY A 190 3.68 -9.27 12.80
CA GLY A 190 4.71 -8.98 13.78
C GLY A 190 4.92 -7.52 14.12
N SER A 191 5.98 -7.30 14.90
CA SER A 191 6.34 -6.01 15.46
C SER A 191 6.74 -4.97 14.42
N ALA A 192 7.33 -5.37 13.27
CA ALA A 192 7.67 -4.44 12.20
C ALA A 192 6.42 -3.82 11.57
N GLY A 193 5.41 -4.63 11.22
CA GLY A 193 4.15 -4.13 10.66
C GLY A 193 3.35 -3.28 11.66
N THR A 194 3.27 -3.71 12.93
CA THR A 194 2.64 -2.93 14.00
C THR A 194 3.34 -1.58 14.20
N GLY A 195 4.68 -1.56 14.17
CA GLY A 195 5.49 -0.34 14.25
C GLY A 195 5.24 0.62 13.10
N LEU A 196 5.16 0.12 11.86
CA LEU A 196 4.82 0.94 10.68
C LEU A 196 3.45 1.59 10.81
N PHE A 197 2.44 0.85 11.29
CA PHE A 197 1.12 1.41 11.53
C PHE A 197 1.16 2.51 12.62
N LEU A 198 1.88 2.32 13.70
CA LEU A 198 2.01 3.33 14.76
C LEU A 198 2.70 4.59 14.26
N LEU A 199 3.72 4.48 13.40
CA LEU A 199 4.35 5.64 12.74
C LEU A 199 3.35 6.36 11.82
N TYR A 200 2.57 5.60 11.03
CA TYR A 200 1.48 6.14 10.23
C TYR A 200 0.47 6.89 11.11
N ALA A 201 -0.01 6.26 12.18
CA ALA A 201 -0.99 6.85 13.08
C ALA A 201 -0.48 8.12 13.77
N ALA A 202 0.80 8.16 14.17
CA ALA A 202 1.43 9.35 14.74
C ALA A 202 1.40 10.54 13.76
N ARG A 203 1.70 10.30 12.48
CA ARG A 203 1.64 11.32 11.41
C ARG A 203 0.21 11.81 11.15
N GLU A 204 -0.73 10.89 10.97
CA GLU A 204 -2.12 11.20 10.63
C GLU A 204 -2.85 11.92 11.78
N THR A 205 -2.59 11.53 13.02
CA THR A 205 -3.18 12.17 14.21
C THR A 205 -2.41 13.37 14.70
N LYS A 206 -1.21 13.62 14.15
CA LYS A 206 -0.26 14.64 14.62
C LYS A 206 0.09 14.48 16.11
N ASN A 207 0.08 13.25 16.60
CA ASN A 207 0.37 12.91 18.00
C ASN A 207 1.68 12.12 18.10
N THR A 208 2.76 12.82 18.42
CA THR A 208 4.11 12.25 18.56
C THR A 208 4.26 11.29 19.75
N ALA A 209 3.31 11.27 20.70
CA ALA A 209 3.35 10.32 21.82
C ALA A 209 3.32 8.86 21.34
N PHE A 210 2.73 8.60 20.18
CA PHE A 210 2.70 7.25 19.59
C PHE A 210 4.04 6.80 18.99
N ILE A 211 5.06 7.67 18.86
CA ILE A 211 6.40 7.29 18.34
C ILE A 211 7.20 6.47 19.36
N GLY A 212 6.89 6.58 20.64
CA GLY A 212 7.62 5.87 21.69
C GLY A 212 7.54 4.34 21.57
N LEU A 213 6.38 3.79 21.22
CA LEU A 213 6.20 2.33 21.04
C LEU A 213 6.96 1.77 19.84
N PRO A 214 6.87 2.31 18.61
CA PRO A 214 7.68 1.84 17.48
C PRO A 214 9.19 1.98 17.74
N VAL A 215 9.65 2.98 18.49
CA VAL A 215 11.06 3.08 18.90
C VAL A 215 11.46 1.89 19.79
N GLN A 216 10.66 1.55 20.79
CA GLN A 216 10.93 0.39 21.64
C GLN A 216 10.83 -0.93 20.87
N ALA A 217 9.87 -1.07 19.94
CA ALA A 217 9.79 -2.25 19.07
C ALA A 217 11.03 -2.35 18.16
N GLY A 218 11.49 -1.24 17.60
CA GLY A 218 12.74 -1.18 16.83
C GLY A 218 13.96 -1.60 17.65
N SER A 219 14.10 -1.12 18.89
CA SER A 219 15.20 -1.53 19.79
C SER A 219 15.18 -3.04 20.07
N ARG A 220 13.98 -3.64 20.23
CA ARG A 220 13.86 -5.11 20.37
C ARG A 220 14.25 -5.83 19.09
N LEU A 221 13.84 -5.33 17.92
CA LEU A 221 14.20 -5.93 16.63
C LEU A 221 15.70 -5.83 16.36
N VAL A 222 16.37 -4.73 16.71
CA VAL A 222 17.84 -4.62 16.62
C VAL A 222 18.52 -5.72 17.46
N GLU A 223 18.05 -5.96 18.69
CA GLU A 223 18.58 -7.03 19.56
C GLU A 223 18.38 -8.43 18.95
N LEU A 224 17.26 -8.66 18.24
CA LEU A 224 16.96 -9.95 17.63
C LEU A 224 17.73 -10.22 16.32
N GLY A 225 18.41 -9.23 15.78
CA GLY A 225 19.23 -9.36 14.58
C GLY A 225 20.40 -10.33 14.80
N LYS A 226 20.51 -11.34 13.95
CA LYS A 226 21.60 -12.34 14.01
C LYS A 226 22.66 -12.05 12.95
N PRO A 227 23.94 -11.88 13.31
CA PRO A 227 25.03 -11.66 12.35
C PRO A 227 25.18 -12.87 11.40
N GLU A 228 25.17 -12.62 10.11
CA GLU A 228 25.46 -13.62 9.07
C GLU A 228 25.83 -12.94 7.75
N ALA A 229 26.74 -13.54 6.99
CA ALA A 229 27.16 -13.09 5.67
C ALA A 229 27.52 -11.59 5.58
N GLY A 230 28.19 -11.07 6.64
CA GLY A 230 28.59 -9.66 6.71
C GLY A 230 27.46 -8.66 7.00
N GLY A 231 26.29 -9.15 7.34
CA GLY A 231 25.10 -8.37 7.65
C GLY A 231 24.34 -8.89 8.87
N LEU A 232 23.05 -8.55 8.95
CA LEU A 232 22.10 -9.03 9.95
C LEU A 232 20.92 -9.70 9.27
N LYS A 233 20.46 -10.81 9.85
CA LYS A 233 19.23 -11.49 9.43
C LYS A 233 18.21 -11.55 10.57
N TRP A 234 16.93 -11.61 10.20
CA TRP A 234 15.80 -11.82 11.10
C TRP A 234 14.95 -12.99 10.61
N ALA A 235 14.64 -13.90 11.52
CA ALA A 235 13.59 -14.90 11.30
C ALA A 235 12.22 -14.25 11.53
N MET A 236 11.18 -14.78 10.88
CA MET A 236 9.79 -14.37 11.12
C MET A 236 9.42 -14.50 12.61
N ASP A 237 9.77 -15.61 13.21
CA ASP A 237 9.71 -15.87 14.63
C ASP A 237 11.07 -16.44 15.08
N PRO A 238 11.71 -15.88 16.12
CA PRO A 238 13.01 -16.38 16.61
C PRO A 238 13.06 -17.88 16.95
N GLU A 239 11.93 -18.46 17.32
CA GLU A 239 11.79 -19.87 17.64
C GLU A 239 11.37 -20.74 16.42
N PHE A 240 11.01 -20.11 15.31
CA PHE A 240 10.60 -20.82 14.10
C PHE A 240 11.83 -21.32 13.33
N PRO A 241 11.89 -22.64 12.98
CA PRO A 241 13.09 -23.22 12.39
C PRO A 241 13.36 -22.81 10.94
N ARG A 242 12.42 -22.08 10.32
CA ARG A 242 12.44 -21.70 8.92
C ARG A 242 12.77 -20.23 8.78
N LEU A 243 13.76 -19.90 7.99
CA LEU A 243 14.14 -18.53 7.69
C LEU A 243 13.53 -18.10 6.35
N MET A 244 12.78 -17.01 6.35
CA MET A 244 12.23 -16.36 5.18
C MET A 244 12.86 -14.95 5.07
N PRO A 245 13.85 -14.71 4.17
CA PRO A 245 14.62 -13.46 4.19
C PRO A 245 13.89 -12.27 3.56
N ASN A 246 12.81 -12.49 2.83
CA ASN A 246 12.12 -11.50 2.03
C ASN A 246 11.24 -10.51 2.84
N PHE A 247 10.36 -9.77 2.13
CA PHE A 247 9.70 -8.59 2.67
C PHE A 247 8.58 -8.93 3.67
N SER A 248 7.71 -9.89 3.35
CA SER A 248 6.54 -10.15 4.20
C SER A 248 6.92 -10.72 5.56
N HIS A 249 7.86 -11.67 5.61
CA HIS A 249 8.11 -12.50 6.79
C HIS A 249 9.55 -12.49 7.31
N GLY A 250 10.41 -11.56 6.86
CA GLY A 250 11.80 -11.65 7.30
C GLY A 250 12.60 -10.37 7.18
N THR A 251 13.89 -10.57 6.87
CA THR A 251 14.93 -9.55 6.94
C THR A 251 14.60 -8.28 6.16
N ALA A 252 14.09 -8.39 4.92
CA ALA A 252 13.80 -7.21 4.11
C ALA A 252 12.71 -6.32 4.75
N GLY A 253 11.65 -6.92 5.29
CA GLY A 253 10.57 -6.16 5.96
C GLY A 253 10.99 -5.56 7.28
N VAL A 254 11.73 -6.30 8.11
CA VAL A 254 12.26 -5.77 9.38
C VAL A 254 13.23 -4.61 9.12
N ALA A 255 14.17 -4.78 8.18
CA ALA A 255 15.11 -3.73 7.80
C ALA A 255 14.40 -2.49 7.22
N TYR A 256 13.33 -2.70 6.43
CA TYR A 256 12.49 -1.61 5.93
C TYR A 256 11.81 -0.81 7.06
N PHE A 257 11.25 -1.50 8.05
CA PHE A 257 10.71 -0.82 9.24
C PHE A 257 11.78 -0.03 9.98
N LEU A 258 12.96 -0.60 10.22
CA LEU A 258 14.07 0.09 10.89
C LEU A 258 14.55 1.31 10.09
N ALA A 259 14.67 1.21 8.77
CA ALA A 259 14.98 2.34 7.90
C ALA A 259 13.92 3.46 7.99
N THR A 260 12.63 3.07 8.03
CA THR A 260 11.51 4.02 8.20
C THR A 260 11.54 4.66 9.60
N LEU A 261 11.89 3.90 10.62
CA LEU A 261 12.03 4.40 11.98
C LEU A 261 13.20 5.38 12.11
N TYR A 262 14.33 5.12 11.42
CA TYR A 262 15.41 6.10 11.31
C TYR A 262 14.94 7.40 10.62
N GLN A 263 14.15 7.32 9.57
CA GLN A 263 13.64 8.50 8.88
C GLN A 263 12.87 9.42 9.83
N GLU A 264 12.08 8.85 10.77
CA GLU A 264 11.28 9.60 11.73
C GLU A 264 12.07 10.08 12.95
N THR A 265 13.09 9.31 13.39
CA THR A 265 13.75 9.53 14.70
C THR A 265 15.19 10.02 14.60
N LYS A 266 15.84 9.81 13.45
CA LYS A 266 17.28 10.07 13.21
C LYS A 266 18.23 9.31 14.14
N ARG A 267 17.78 8.20 14.76
CA ARG A 267 18.60 7.35 15.61
C ARG A 267 19.41 6.38 14.76
N ASN A 268 20.74 6.54 14.74
CA ASN A 268 21.66 5.83 13.85
C ASN A 268 21.62 4.31 14.03
N GLU A 269 21.35 3.79 15.24
CA GLU A 269 21.23 2.35 15.46
C GLU A 269 20.21 1.67 14.54
N PHE A 270 19.13 2.36 14.16
CA PHE A 270 18.13 1.83 13.25
C PHE A 270 18.62 1.84 11.80
N LEU A 271 19.35 2.88 11.38
CA LEU A 271 19.97 2.92 10.07
C LEU A 271 21.04 1.85 9.93
N ASP A 272 21.91 1.72 10.92
CA ASP A 272 23.02 0.75 10.92
C ASP A 272 22.48 -0.68 10.78
N ALA A 273 21.43 -1.01 11.54
CA ALA A 273 20.77 -2.31 11.47
C ALA A 273 20.05 -2.53 10.12
N ALA A 274 19.37 -1.51 9.58
CA ALA A 274 18.73 -1.60 8.26
C ALA A 274 19.75 -1.83 7.14
N LEU A 275 20.86 -1.10 7.15
CA LEU A 275 21.97 -1.29 6.21
C LEU A 275 22.62 -2.68 6.35
N ALA A 276 22.75 -3.18 7.57
CA ALA A 276 23.25 -4.53 7.83
C ALA A 276 22.28 -5.60 7.27
N GLY A 277 20.96 -5.39 7.39
CA GLY A 277 19.95 -6.23 6.76
C GLY A 277 20.06 -6.25 5.24
N ALA A 278 20.23 -5.08 4.63
CA ALA A 278 20.39 -4.98 3.19
C ALA A 278 21.70 -5.67 2.71
N ARG A 279 22.81 -5.54 3.45
CA ARG A 279 24.05 -6.26 3.12
C ARG A 279 23.87 -7.78 3.16
N TYR A 280 23.17 -8.30 4.17
CA TYR A 280 22.85 -9.73 4.23
C TYR A 280 22.05 -10.16 3.00
N LEU A 281 20.99 -9.42 2.63
CA LEU A 281 20.16 -9.75 1.46
C LEU A 281 20.97 -9.78 0.17
N LEU A 282 21.85 -8.81 -0.05
CA LEU A 282 22.72 -8.77 -1.22
C LEU A 282 23.75 -9.90 -1.23
N ALA A 283 24.26 -10.32 -0.07
CA ALA A 283 25.22 -11.43 0.04
C ALA A 283 24.59 -12.80 -0.31
N ILE A 284 23.27 -12.95 -0.13
CA ILE A 284 22.54 -14.20 -0.47
C ILE A 284 21.76 -14.11 -1.78
N ALA A 285 21.70 -12.92 -2.40
CA ALA A 285 20.94 -12.71 -3.63
C ALA A 285 21.61 -13.39 -4.83
N LYS A 286 20.77 -13.91 -5.71
CA LYS A 286 21.18 -14.28 -7.06
C LYS A 286 21.21 -13.02 -7.92
N THR A 287 22.42 -12.61 -8.35
CA THR A 287 22.65 -11.39 -9.12
C THR A 287 23.07 -11.65 -10.57
N GLU A 288 23.05 -12.90 -11.01
CA GLU A 288 23.39 -13.29 -12.38
C GLU A 288 22.39 -12.72 -13.39
N GLY A 289 22.86 -12.25 -14.55
CA GLY A 289 22.02 -11.71 -15.62
C GLY A 289 21.35 -10.38 -15.26
N ASP A 290 22.01 -9.53 -14.48
CA ASP A 290 21.49 -8.25 -14.00
C ASP A 290 20.16 -8.35 -13.23
N ALA A 291 19.95 -9.45 -12.53
CA ALA A 291 18.82 -9.65 -11.63
C ALA A 291 19.24 -9.53 -10.16
N CYS A 292 18.30 -9.18 -9.28
CA CYS A 292 18.47 -9.25 -7.83
C CYS A 292 17.31 -10.05 -7.23
N LEU A 293 17.52 -11.36 -7.06
CA LEU A 293 16.52 -12.29 -6.57
C LEU A 293 16.99 -12.91 -5.25
N VAL A 294 16.14 -12.86 -4.23
CA VAL A 294 16.40 -13.52 -2.95
C VAL A 294 15.56 -14.78 -2.87
N PHE A 295 16.12 -15.88 -2.39
CA PHE A 295 15.41 -17.15 -2.29
C PHE A 295 14.20 -17.06 -1.34
N HIS A 296 13.24 -17.98 -1.51
CA HIS A 296 11.99 -17.98 -0.76
C HIS A 296 12.21 -18.22 0.73
N ASP A 297 12.88 -19.32 1.09
CA ASP A 297 13.15 -19.71 2.47
C ASP A 297 14.28 -20.73 2.58
N GLU A 298 14.74 -20.97 3.79
CA GLU A 298 15.65 -22.07 4.12
C GLU A 298 15.04 -22.96 5.23
N PRO A 299 15.35 -24.28 5.24
CA PRO A 299 16.31 -24.95 4.34
C PRO A 299 15.76 -25.31 2.95
N ASP A 300 14.43 -25.40 2.77
CA ASP A 300 13.82 -26.14 1.65
C ASP A 300 13.58 -25.30 0.39
N GLY A 301 13.60 -23.96 0.50
CA GLY A 301 13.26 -23.04 -0.58
C GLY A 301 14.44 -22.25 -1.16
N LYS A 302 15.69 -22.73 -1.00
CA LYS A 302 16.90 -22.03 -1.48
C LYS A 302 16.98 -21.89 -3.01
N ASP A 303 16.38 -22.80 -3.75
CA ASP A 303 16.31 -22.77 -5.21
C ASP A 303 15.01 -22.20 -5.75
N LEU A 304 14.15 -21.69 -4.86
CA LEU A 304 12.86 -21.11 -5.20
C LEU A 304 12.91 -19.58 -5.08
N TYR A 305 12.63 -18.89 -6.18
CA TYR A 305 12.61 -17.44 -6.26
C TYR A 305 11.23 -16.95 -6.67
N TYR A 306 10.54 -16.26 -5.77
CA TYR A 306 9.29 -15.57 -6.09
C TYR A 306 9.57 -14.23 -6.75
N LEU A 307 8.56 -13.68 -7.46
CA LEU A 307 8.67 -12.38 -8.11
C LEU A 307 7.78 -11.30 -7.47
N GLY A 308 6.82 -11.70 -6.62
CA GLY A 308 5.82 -10.81 -6.03
C GLY A 308 6.30 -10.03 -4.80
N TRP A 309 5.33 -9.38 -4.16
CA TRP A 309 5.55 -8.54 -2.98
C TRP A 309 6.04 -9.33 -1.77
N CYS A 310 5.49 -10.50 -1.49
CA CYS A 310 5.79 -11.22 -0.26
C CYS A 310 7.24 -11.72 -0.17
N HIS A 311 7.70 -12.46 -1.18
CA HIS A 311 9.00 -13.14 -1.17
C HIS A 311 9.86 -12.84 -2.39
N GLY A 312 9.56 -11.80 -3.14
CA GLY A 312 10.26 -11.46 -4.36
C GLY A 312 10.81 -10.04 -4.41
N PRO A 313 11.41 -9.67 -5.56
CA PRO A 313 12.03 -8.36 -5.74
C PRO A 313 11.07 -7.18 -5.62
N VAL A 314 9.77 -7.36 -5.88
CA VAL A 314 8.75 -6.32 -5.64
C VAL A 314 8.74 -5.87 -4.18
N GLY A 315 8.90 -6.81 -3.24
CA GLY A 315 9.00 -6.48 -1.81
C GLY A 315 10.40 -6.02 -1.41
N THR A 316 11.44 -6.75 -1.82
CA THR A 316 12.82 -6.46 -1.43
C THR A 316 13.28 -5.09 -1.92
N ALA A 317 12.88 -4.67 -3.12
CA ALA A 317 13.17 -3.35 -3.67
C ALA A 317 12.58 -2.20 -2.83
N ARG A 318 11.53 -2.43 -2.06
CA ARG A 318 10.98 -1.42 -1.12
C ARG A 318 12.03 -1.00 -0.07
N LEU A 319 12.79 -1.95 0.46
CA LEU A 319 13.90 -1.65 1.37
C LEU A 319 14.98 -0.82 0.65
N PHE A 320 15.44 -1.25 -0.52
CA PHE A 320 16.48 -0.54 -1.26
C PHE A 320 16.05 0.88 -1.62
N TYR A 321 14.81 1.06 -2.06
CA TYR A 321 14.28 2.38 -2.35
C TYR A 321 14.25 3.28 -1.10
N ARG A 322 13.80 2.76 0.04
CA ARG A 322 13.82 3.49 1.32
C ARG A 322 15.23 3.87 1.74
N LEU A 323 16.20 2.99 1.56
CA LEU A 323 17.60 3.30 1.87
C LEU A 323 18.14 4.40 0.96
N TRP A 324 17.80 4.41 -0.33
CA TRP A 324 18.11 5.52 -1.22
C TRP A 324 17.52 6.85 -0.74
N GLU A 325 16.25 6.88 -0.38
CA GLU A 325 15.58 8.11 0.10
C GLU A 325 16.27 8.71 1.34
N ILE A 326 16.71 7.89 2.27
CA ILE A 326 17.25 8.37 3.56
C ILE A 326 18.75 8.64 3.52
N THR A 327 19.50 7.98 2.62
CA THR A 327 20.97 8.11 2.52
C THR A 327 21.44 8.95 1.33
N GLY A 328 20.62 9.06 0.28
CA GLY A 328 21.01 9.66 -0.99
C GLY A 328 22.00 8.81 -1.81
N ASP A 329 22.39 7.62 -1.33
CA ASP A 329 23.30 6.72 -2.03
C ASP A 329 22.61 6.04 -3.21
N LYS A 330 23.03 6.41 -4.43
CA LYS A 330 22.45 5.93 -5.69
C LYS A 330 22.61 4.42 -5.90
N THR A 331 23.57 3.79 -5.23
CA THR A 331 23.75 2.33 -5.30
C THR A 331 22.48 1.59 -4.92
N TRP A 332 21.73 2.11 -3.95
CA TRP A 332 20.45 1.53 -3.55
C TRP A 332 19.37 1.64 -4.64
N LEU A 333 19.35 2.74 -5.38
CA LEU A 333 18.43 2.91 -6.52
C LEU A 333 18.81 1.97 -7.68
N ASP A 334 20.11 1.73 -7.89
CA ASP A 334 20.58 0.77 -8.89
C ASP A 334 20.13 -0.66 -8.53
N TRP A 335 20.12 -1.04 -7.25
CA TRP A 335 19.56 -2.33 -6.83
C TRP A 335 18.05 -2.42 -7.04
N VAL A 336 17.30 -1.31 -6.94
CA VAL A 336 15.88 -1.27 -7.32
C VAL A 336 15.71 -1.54 -8.81
N ARG A 337 16.54 -0.93 -9.66
CA ARG A 337 16.54 -1.14 -11.13
C ARG A 337 16.91 -2.57 -11.49
N THR A 338 17.94 -3.12 -10.85
CA THR A 338 18.34 -4.53 -11.02
C THR A 338 17.22 -5.49 -10.63
N SER A 339 16.50 -5.20 -9.54
CA SER A 339 15.32 -5.96 -9.14
C SER A 339 14.21 -5.91 -10.19
N ALA A 340 13.92 -4.73 -10.74
CA ALA A 340 12.94 -4.56 -11.80
C ALA A 340 13.35 -5.28 -13.09
N HIS A 341 14.64 -5.18 -13.48
CA HIS A 341 15.17 -5.86 -14.65
C HIS A 341 15.04 -7.37 -14.55
N GLY A 342 15.33 -7.95 -13.39
CA GLY A 342 15.16 -9.38 -13.14
C GLY A 342 13.71 -9.86 -13.32
N ILE A 343 12.73 -9.04 -12.96
CA ILE A 343 11.32 -9.33 -13.22
C ILE A 343 11.02 -9.24 -14.72
N MET A 344 11.43 -8.18 -15.40
CA MET A 344 11.15 -7.96 -16.82
C MET A 344 11.73 -9.06 -17.72
N THR A 345 12.89 -9.63 -17.35
CA THR A 345 13.59 -10.68 -18.10
C THR A 345 13.17 -12.10 -17.72
N SER A 346 12.35 -12.28 -16.66
CA SER A 346 11.90 -13.60 -16.17
C SER A 346 10.93 -14.34 -17.10
N GLY A 347 10.37 -13.64 -18.07
CA GLY A 347 9.37 -14.21 -19.01
C GLY A 347 7.92 -14.00 -18.60
N ILE A 348 7.63 -13.40 -17.44
CA ILE A 348 6.26 -13.01 -17.07
C ILE A 348 5.85 -11.75 -17.84
N PRO A 349 4.56 -11.50 -18.04
CA PRO A 349 3.39 -12.26 -17.58
C PRO A 349 2.98 -13.42 -18.51
N GLU A 350 3.70 -13.69 -19.58
CA GLU A 350 3.34 -14.69 -20.59
C GLU A 350 3.61 -16.12 -20.10
N LYS A 351 4.62 -16.30 -19.24
CA LYS A 351 5.02 -17.59 -18.69
C LYS A 351 4.76 -17.67 -17.20
N GLU A 352 4.15 -18.76 -16.76
CA GLU A 352 4.12 -19.15 -15.36
C GLU A 352 5.44 -19.86 -14.99
N THR A 353 5.90 -19.62 -13.77
CA THR A 353 7.14 -20.21 -13.21
C THR A 353 6.85 -20.78 -11.82
N PRO A 354 7.73 -21.58 -11.22
CA PRO A 354 7.55 -22.00 -9.83
C PRO A 354 7.43 -20.85 -8.82
N GLY A 355 7.99 -19.68 -9.16
CA GLY A 355 7.92 -18.47 -8.34
C GLY A 355 6.84 -17.47 -8.77
N PHE A 356 6.11 -17.75 -9.84
CA PHE A 356 5.04 -16.88 -10.35
C PHE A 356 3.99 -17.71 -11.11
N TRP A 357 3.01 -18.18 -10.38
CA TRP A 357 1.98 -19.13 -10.84
C TRP A 357 0.66 -18.42 -11.17
N ASN A 358 -0.43 -19.16 -11.28
CA ASN A 358 -1.77 -18.63 -11.54
C ASN A 358 -2.29 -17.80 -10.34
N ASN A 359 -1.68 -16.63 -10.08
CA ASN A 359 -2.11 -15.69 -9.05
C ASN A 359 -2.26 -14.28 -9.65
N ALA A 360 -3.38 -13.64 -9.40
CA ALA A 360 -3.71 -12.30 -9.91
C ALA A 360 -3.55 -11.20 -8.84
N GLY A 361 -3.40 -11.59 -7.57
CA GLY A 361 -3.45 -10.69 -6.40
C GLY A 361 -2.23 -9.78 -6.24
N ILE A 362 -2.28 -8.96 -5.18
CA ILE A 362 -1.21 -8.04 -4.79
C ILE A 362 -0.01 -8.81 -4.18
N CYS A 363 -0.27 -9.81 -3.34
CA CYS A 363 0.78 -10.50 -2.59
C CYS A 363 1.81 -11.18 -3.49
N CYS A 364 1.35 -12.09 -4.36
CA CYS A 364 2.22 -12.97 -5.15
C CYS A 364 1.98 -12.87 -6.65
N GLY A 365 1.02 -12.07 -7.10
CA GLY A 365 0.47 -12.12 -8.44
C GLY A 365 0.69 -10.89 -9.31
N LEU A 366 -0.09 -10.86 -10.39
CA LEU A 366 0.00 -9.85 -11.45
C LEU A 366 -0.22 -8.43 -10.92
N ALA A 367 -1.25 -8.21 -10.07
CA ALA A 367 -1.57 -6.87 -9.59
C ALA A 367 -0.43 -6.26 -8.76
N GLY A 368 0.22 -7.04 -7.88
CA GLY A 368 1.35 -6.53 -7.09
C GLY A 368 2.58 -6.22 -7.92
N VAL A 369 2.87 -7.04 -8.94
CA VAL A 369 3.93 -6.73 -9.91
C VAL A 369 3.60 -5.47 -10.70
N GLY A 370 2.36 -5.37 -11.22
CA GLY A 370 1.91 -4.19 -11.96
C GLY A 370 2.00 -2.92 -11.12
N GLU A 371 1.59 -2.98 -9.85
CA GLU A 371 1.69 -1.85 -8.92
C GLU A 371 3.13 -1.38 -8.74
N PHE A 372 4.08 -2.30 -8.57
CA PHE A 372 5.50 -1.97 -8.44
C PHE A 372 6.05 -1.23 -9.67
N PHE A 373 5.74 -1.71 -10.87
CA PHE A 373 6.17 -1.03 -12.10
C PHE A 373 5.52 0.32 -12.30
N LEU A 374 4.27 0.47 -11.86
CA LEU A 374 3.58 1.75 -11.87
C LEU A 374 4.23 2.74 -10.89
N ASP A 375 4.65 2.28 -9.71
CA ASP A 375 5.42 3.06 -8.75
C ASP A 375 6.78 3.49 -9.31
N LEU A 376 7.51 2.59 -9.94
CA LEU A 376 8.78 2.90 -10.59
C LEU A 376 8.61 3.93 -11.71
N TYR A 377 7.59 3.79 -12.55
CA TYR A 377 7.26 4.81 -13.55
C TYR A 377 6.97 6.16 -12.89
N GLY A 378 6.22 6.18 -11.80
CA GLY A 378 5.92 7.38 -11.04
C GLY A 378 7.17 8.13 -10.58
N VAL A 379 8.19 7.39 -10.17
CA VAL A 379 9.46 7.95 -9.65
C VAL A 379 10.44 8.32 -10.77
N THR A 380 10.63 7.42 -11.75
CA THR A 380 11.70 7.55 -12.77
C THR A 380 11.22 8.21 -14.05
N LYS A 381 9.93 8.15 -14.36
CA LYS A 381 9.31 8.49 -15.64
C LYS A 381 9.83 7.67 -16.82
N GLU A 382 10.48 6.53 -16.55
CA GLU A 382 10.96 5.61 -17.58
C GLU A 382 9.79 4.85 -18.19
N LYS A 383 9.51 5.11 -19.48
CA LYS A 383 8.36 4.57 -20.21
C LYS A 383 8.34 3.03 -20.23
N SER A 384 9.49 2.38 -20.22
CA SER A 384 9.62 0.92 -20.20
C SER A 384 8.88 0.27 -19.01
N TYR A 385 8.85 0.93 -17.85
CA TYR A 385 8.10 0.46 -16.69
C TYR A 385 6.59 0.55 -16.90
N LEU A 386 6.11 1.64 -17.50
CA LEU A 386 4.69 1.77 -17.83
C LEU A 386 4.27 0.76 -18.89
N ASP A 387 5.08 0.56 -19.92
CA ASP A 387 4.82 -0.42 -20.98
C ASP A 387 4.77 -1.86 -20.41
N PHE A 388 5.64 -2.17 -19.45
CA PHE A 388 5.60 -3.47 -18.76
C PHE A 388 4.36 -3.60 -17.86
N CYS A 389 3.98 -2.54 -17.14
CA CYS A 389 2.75 -2.48 -16.36
C CYS A 389 1.51 -2.70 -17.24
N ASP A 390 1.46 -2.11 -18.43
CA ASP A 390 0.38 -2.31 -19.38
C ASP A 390 0.28 -3.78 -19.84
N ARG A 391 1.41 -4.45 -20.12
CA ARG A 391 1.43 -5.91 -20.43
C ARG A 391 0.90 -6.76 -19.28
N ILE A 392 1.30 -6.44 -18.04
CA ILE A 392 0.80 -7.11 -16.84
C ILE A 392 -0.73 -6.91 -16.72
N THR A 393 -1.20 -5.69 -16.94
CA THR A 393 -2.62 -5.34 -16.83
C THR A 393 -3.46 -6.05 -17.91
N ASP A 394 -2.98 -6.09 -19.13
CA ASP A 394 -3.64 -6.84 -20.20
C ASP A 394 -3.80 -8.33 -19.85
N ARG A 395 -2.74 -8.94 -19.28
CA ARG A 395 -2.80 -10.33 -18.83
C ARG A 395 -3.76 -10.51 -17.66
N LEU A 396 -3.75 -9.58 -16.71
CA LEU A 396 -4.65 -9.56 -15.55
C LEU A 396 -6.11 -9.51 -15.97
N LEU A 397 -6.46 -8.61 -16.90
CA LEU A 397 -7.83 -8.47 -17.40
C LEU A 397 -8.27 -9.67 -18.24
N LYS A 398 -7.37 -10.28 -19.03
CA LYS A 398 -7.65 -11.52 -19.76
C LYS A 398 -7.92 -12.74 -18.85
N LYS A 399 -7.36 -12.76 -17.64
CA LYS A 399 -7.61 -13.80 -16.63
C LYS A 399 -8.90 -13.58 -15.82
N ALA A 400 -9.53 -12.41 -15.95
CA ALA A 400 -10.75 -12.10 -15.22
C ALA A 400 -11.94 -12.92 -15.73
N THR A 401 -12.83 -13.29 -14.82
CA THR A 401 -14.16 -13.81 -15.14
C THR A 401 -15.13 -12.63 -15.16
N GLU A 402 -15.75 -12.40 -16.31
CA GLU A 402 -16.82 -11.39 -16.44
C GLU A 402 -18.18 -12.11 -16.52
N LYS A 403 -19.08 -11.73 -15.60
CA LYS A 403 -20.44 -12.28 -15.56
C LYS A 403 -21.41 -11.20 -15.04
N ASP A 404 -22.52 -10.99 -15.72
CA ASP A 404 -23.60 -10.07 -15.33
C ASP A 404 -23.10 -8.65 -14.99
N GLY A 405 -22.11 -8.14 -15.74
CA GLY A 405 -21.49 -6.84 -15.52
C GLY A 405 -20.58 -6.76 -14.29
N GLN A 406 -20.22 -7.89 -13.72
CA GLN A 406 -19.30 -8.06 -12.59
C GLN A 406 -17.98 -8.64 -13.08
N LEU A 407 -16.88 -8.34 -12.36
CA LEU A 407 -15.55 -8.82 -12.69
C LEU A 407 -14.88 -9.41 -11.44
N TYR A 408 -14.32 -10.62 -11.55
CA TYR A 408 -13.60 -11.27 -10.46
C TYR A 408 -12.55 -12.23 -11.01
N TRP A 409 -11.61 -12.66 -10.15
CA TRP A 409 -10.50 -13.51 -10.53
C TRP A 409 -10.53 -14.82 -9.74
N ILE A 410 -10.57 -15.93 -10.45
CA ILE A 410 -10.45 -17.29 -9.91
C ILE A 410 -8.98 -17.70 -10.03
N GLN A 411 -8.32 -17.95 -8.91
CA GLN A 411 -6.88 -18.14 -8.86
C GLN A 411 -6.45 -19.09 -7.75
N ALA A 412 -5.23 -19.61 -7.83
CA ALA A 412 -4.60 -20.35 -6.74
C ALA A 412 -3.85 -19.36 -5.82
N GLU A 413 -4.27 -19.26 -4.57
CA GLU A 413 -3.53 -18.46 -3.58
C GLU A 413 -2.14 -19.04 -3.31
N HIS A 414 -2.08 -20.39 -3.15
CA HIS A 414 -0.85 -21.08 -2.82
C HIS A 414 -0.34 -21.91 -3.99
N ARG A 415 0.93 -21.70 -4.38
CA ARG A 415 1.55 -22.46 -5.47
C ARG A 415 1.57 -24.00 -5.22
N THR A 416 1.59 -24.41 -3.94
CA THR A 416 1.58 -25.85 -3.53
C THR A 416 0.19 -26.48 -3.59
N ARG A 417 -0.84 -25.68 -3.90
CA ARG A 417 -2.23 -26.13 -4.06
C ARG A 417 -2.83 -25.53 -5.33
N PRO A 418 -2.23 -25.79 -6.51
CA PRO A 418 -2.60 -25.13 -7.75
C PRO A 418 -4.05 -25.40 -8.21
N ASP A 419 -4.63 -26.51 -7.76
CA ASP A 419 -6.01 -26.91 -8.07
C ASP A 419 -7.05 -26.28 -7.13
N PHE A 420 -6.61 -25.69 -6.02
CA PHE A 420 -7.50 -24.96 -5.12
C PHE A 420 -7.71 -23.54 -5.62
N LEU A 421 -8.68 -23.39 -6.52
CA LEU A 421 -8.99 -22.15 -7.21
C LEU A 421 -10.15 -21.43 -6.50
N VAL A 422 -9.90 -20.19 -6.05
CA VAL A 422 -10.84 -19.39 -5.28
C VAL A 422 -10.88 -17.96 -5.81
N ALA A 423 -12.08 -17.36 -5.85
CA ALA A 423 -12.24 -15.91 -6.03
C ALA A 423 -12.41 -15.25 -4.66
N GLN A 424 -11.52 -14.30 -4.34
CA GLN A 424 -11.49 -13.61 -3.04
C GLN A 424 -11.85 -12.13 -3.18
N THR A 425 -12.40 -11.54 -2.10
CA THR A 425 -12.78 -10.12 -2.03
C THR A 425 -11.69 -9.22 -1.47
N GLY A 426 -10.80 -9.75 -0.62
CA GLY A 426 -9.84 -9.01 0.18
C GLY A 426 -8.73 -8.29 -0.60
N TYR A 427 -7.77 -7.67 0.12
CA TYR A 427 -6.74 -6.85 -0.50
C TYR A 427 -5.61 -7.66 -1.13
N MET A 428 -4.98 -8.56 -0.38
CA MET A 428 -3.75 -9.20 -0.85
C MET A 428 -3.98 -10.23 -1.97
N GLN A 429 -5.10 -10.95 -1.94
CA GLN A 429 -5.40 -12.02 -2.88
C GLN A 429 -6.68 -11.80 -3.69
N GLY A 430 -7.41 -10.72 -3.47
CA GLY A 430 -8.75 -10.58 -3.97
C GLY A 430 -9.02 -9.35 -4.83
N ALA A 431 -10.28 -9.22 -5.20
CA ALA A 431 -10.78 -8.20 -6.11
C ALA A 431 -10.59 -6.77 -5.57
N SER A 432 -10.52 -6.56 -4.23
CA SER A 432 -10.25 -5.24 -3.67
C SER A 432 -8.85 -4.73 -3.99
N GLY A 433 -7.81 -5.57 -3.83
CA GLY A 433 -6.45 -5.18 -4.17
C GLY A 433 -6.26 -4.98 -5.66
N ILE A 434 -6.84 -5.88 -6.47
CA ILE A 434 -6.80 -5.75 -7.92
C ILE A 434 -7.53 -4.47 -8.37
N GLY A 435 -8.69 -4.17 -7.79
CA GLY A 435 -9.43 -2.94 -8.04
C GLY A 435 -8.64 -1.68 -7.66
N MET A 436 -7.93 -1.70 -6.51
CA MET A 436 -7.02 -0.62 -6.11
C MET A 436 -5.89 -0.39 -7.12
N PHE A 437 -5.27 -1.46 -7.61
CA PHE A 437 -4.25 -1.38 -8.66
C PHE A 437 -4.82 -0.74 -9.95
N LEU A 438 -6.02 -1.17 -10.39
CA LEU A 438 -6.67 -0.60 -11.58
C LEU A 438 -7.00 0.89 -11.39
N LEU A 439 -7.48 1.30 -10.21
CA LEU A 439 -7.69 2.73 -9.87
C LEU A 439 -6.38 3.52 -9.91
N LYS A 440 -5.29 2.95 -9.41
CA LYS A 440 -3.97 3.58 -9.43
C LYS A 440 -3.46 3.77 -10.86
N LEU A 441 -3.65 2.76 -11.72
CA LEU A 441 -3.30 2.84 -13.13
C LEU A 441 -4.13 3.91 -13.87
N ASP A 442 -5.45 3.95 -13.63
CA ASP A 442 -6.33 4.99 -14.17
C ASP A 442 -5.86 6.39 -13.75
N ALA A 443 -5.58 6.59 -12.45
CA ALA A 443 -5.11 7.86 -11.92
C ALA A 443 -3.77 8.28 -12.53
N VAL A 444 -2.78 7.38 -12.58
CA VAL A 444 -1.44 7.68 -13.13
C VAL A 444 -1.50 8.04 -14.61
N LYS A 445 -2.30 7.33 -15.41
CA LYS A 445 -2.49 7.66 -16.83
C LYS A 445 -3.13 9.04 -17.06
N ARG A 446 -3.82 9.56 -16.06
CA ARG A 446 -4.43 10.91 -16.06
C ARG A 446 -3.56 11.97 -15.37
N GLY A 447 -2.35 11.61 -14.90
CA GLY A 447 -1.50 12.51 -14.13
C GLY A 447 -2.00 12.79 -12.70
N GLU A 448 -2.85 11.92 -12.17
CA GLU A 448 -3.41 11.99 -10.82
C GLU A 448 -2.76 10.96 -9.90
N ALA A 449 -3.05 11.02 -8.59
CA ALA A 449 -2.58 10.05 -7.62
C ALA A 449 -3.74 9.53 -6.75
N LEU A 450 -3.61 8.31 -6.25
CA LEU A 450 -4.48 7.81 -5.19
C LEU A 450 -4.27 8.60 -3.89
N SER A 451 -5.24 8.52 -3.00
CA SER A 451 -5.19 9.18 -1.71
C SER A 451 -4.79 8.24 -0.57
N ILE A 452 -4.95 6.94 -0.74
CA ILE A 452 -4.59 5.92 0.26
C ILE A 452 -3.19 5.39 -0.03
N PHE A 453 -2.29 5.58 0.95
CA PHE A 453 -0.92 5.08 0.94
C PHE A 453 -0.73 4.11 2.10
N PHE A 454 -0.33 2.90 1.78
CA PHE A 454 -0.09 1.86 2.79
C PHE A 454 1.15 2.20 3.63
N PRO A 455 1.15 1.85 4.93
CA PRO A 455 2.28 2.14 5.82
C PRO A 455 3.60 1.50 5.39
N ASP A 456 3.55 0.42 4.62
CA ASP A 456 4.69 -0.34 4.12
C ASP A 456 5.14 0.03 2.70
N THR A 457 4.58 1.09 2.10
CA THR A 457 5.04 1.59 0.81
C THR A 457 6.05 2.74 0.98
N PRO A 458 7.24 2.67 0.35
CA PRO A 458 8.19 3.78 0.34
C PRO A 458 7.89 4.76 -0.79
N PHE A 459 7.19 4.32 -1.83
CA PHE A 459 6.93 5.14 -3.00
C PHE A 459 5.93 6.24 -2.64
N GLY A 460 6.39 7.49 -2.77
CA GLY A 460 5.63 8.67 -2.40
C GLY A 460 4.36 8.86 -3.23
N ARG A 461 3.58 9.91 -2.88
CA ARG A 461 2.48 10.36 -3.75
C ARG A 461 3.08 10.67 -5.11
N LEU A 462 2.59 9.97 -6.13
CA LEU A 462 2.93 10.31 -7.50
C LEU A 462 2.50 11.75 -7.74
N PRO A 463 3.34 12.58 -8.38
CA PRO A 463 3.08 14.01 -8.57
C PRO A 463 1.87 14.25 -9.43
#